data_587e0dfdc750f70ba46dbfb87888fb54
#
_entry.id   587e0dfdc750f70ba46dbfb87888fb54
#
_cell.length_a   1.000
_cell.length_b   1.000
_cell.length_c   1.000
_cell.angle_alpha   90.00
_cell.angle_beta   90.00
_cell.angle_gamma   90.00
#
_symmetry.space_group_name_H-M   'P 1'
#
loop_
_entity.id
_entity.type
_entity.pdbx_description
1 polymer ?
#
loop_
_entity_poly.entity_id
_entity_poly.type
_entity_poly.pdbx_seq_one_letter_code
_entity_poly.pdbx_strand_id
1 'polypeptide(L)'
;VLGFVVHELAHKYVAIKRGFFAEFMFDTRWALISLLTTFLPFKLLATGYVAIIGNVGPRDSGKIAAAGPTTNILISLVSLSAFRALSSFYGYSIVNTFLLTVAYVNAYLALFNMLPIPPLDGSKVLGWSMKNWAYLFIASVILLILSVYI
;
A
#
# COMPACT_ATOMS: atom_id res chain seq x y z
N VAL A 1 2.14 -10.52 -1.88
CA VAL A 1 0.72 -10.86 -1.70
C VAL A 1 0.17 -10.30 -0.38
N LEU A 2 0.77 -10.63 0.80
CA LEU A 2 0.24 -10.17 2.10
C LEU A 2 0.10 -8.64 2.21
N GLY A 3 1.10 -7.87 1.77
CA GLY A 3 1.05 -6.41 1.81
C GLY A 3 -0.12 -5.82 1.01
N PHE A 4 -0.48 -6.43 -0.12
CA PHE A 4 -1.64 -6.05 -0.91
C PHE A 4 -2.96 -6.41 -0.20
N VAL A 5 -3.07 -7.63 0.34
CA VAL A 5 -4.31 -8.06 1.03
C VAL A 5 -4.60 -7.15 2.23
N VAL A 6 -3.57 -6.83 3.03
CA VAL A 6 -3.74 -5.95 4.20
C VAL A 6 -4.08 -4.51 3.76
N HIS A 7 -3.54 -4.04 2.65
CA HIS A 7 -3.88 -2.76 2.01
C HIS A 7 -5.40 -2.70 1.67
N GLU A 8 -5.91 -3.70 0.96
CA GLU A 8 -7.34 -3.76 0.61
C GLU A 8 -8.25 -3.89 1.83
N LEU A 9 -7.83 -4.69 2.83
CA LEU A 9 -8.56 -4.80 4.08
C LEU A 9 -8.62 -3.49 4.85
N ALA A 10 -7.59 -2.64 4.76
CA ALA A 10 -7.59 -1.32 5.35
C ALA A 10 -8.64 -0.40 4.72
N HIS A 11 -8.77 -0.42 3.38
CA HIS A 11 -9.86 0.30 2.69
C HIS A 11 -11.22 -0.17 3.17
N LYS A 12 -11.44 -1.49 3.19
CA LYS A 12 -12.71 -2.08 3.65
C LYS A 12 -13.04 -1.66 5.09
N TYR A 13 -12.08 -1.76 5.99
CA TYR A 13 -12.27 -1.38 7.39
C TYR A 13 -12.66 0.08 7.54
N VAL A 14 -11.96 1.00 6.87
CA VAL A 14 -12.26 2.43 6.95
C VAL A 14 -13.60 2.75 6.29
N ALA A 15 -13.97 2.10 5.19
CA ALA A 15 -15.27 2.28 4.55
C ALA A 15 -16.42 1.86 5.49
N ILE A 16 -16.33 0.68 6.11
CA ILE A 16 -17.33 0.18 7.07
C ILE A 16 -17.41 1.11 8.29
N LYS A 17 -16.28 1.54 8.84
CA LYS A 17 -16.25 2.49 9.97
C LYS A 17 -16.89 3.84 9.65
N ARG A 18 -16.97 4.20 8.36
CA ARG A 18 -17.63 5.40 7.86
C ARG A 18 -19.10 5.18 7.49
N GLY A 19 -19.63 3.98 7.74
CA GLY A 19 -21.04 3.66 7.49
C GLY A 19 -21.34 3.23 6.06
N PHE A 20 -20.32 2.96 5.23
CA PHE A 20 -20.50 2.43 3.89
C PHE A 20 -20.49 0.90 3.90
N PHE A 21 -21.26 0.29 3.02
CA PHE A 21 -21.12 -1.12 2.74
C PHE A 21 -19.90 -1.32 1.84
N ALA A 22 -19.02 -2.23 2.23
CA ALA A 22 -17.78 -2.49 1.51
C ALA A 22 -17.51 -3.99 1.41
N GLU A 23 -17.27 -4.48 0.21
CA GLU A 23 -17.00 -5.89 -0.07
C GLU A 23 -15.72 -6.04 -0.88
N PHE A 24 -14.92 -7.06 -0.54
CA PHE A 24 -13.74 -7.39 -1.33
C PHE A 24 -14.19 -8.20 -2.57
N MET A 25 -13.91 -7.65 -3.74
CA MET A 25 -14.23 -8.27 -5.03
C MET A 25 -12.94 -8.82 -5.64
N PHE A 26 -12.95 -10.12 -5.91
CA PHE A 26 -11.87 -10.74 -6.69
C PHE A 26 -12.16 -10.53 -8.18
N ASP A 27 -11.20 -9.96 -8.90
CA ASP A 27 -11.31 -9.77 -10.34
C ASP A 27 -10.25 -10.62 -11.06
N THR A 28 -10.74 -11.66 -11.75
CA THR A 28 -9.90 -12.60 -12.50
C THR A 28 -9.05 -11.91 -13.57
N ARG A 29 -9.51 -10.81 -14.16
CA ARG A 29 -8.77 -10.06 -15.19
C ARG A 29 -7.54 -9.40 -14.57
N TRP A 30 -7.71 -8.73 -13.44
CA TRP A 30 -6.61 -8.13 -12.70
C TRP A 30 -5.65 -9.20 -12.13
N ALA A 31 -6.17 -10.33 -11.70
CA ALA A 31 -5.33 -11.46 -11.26
C ALA A 31 -4.47 -11.99 -12.41
N LEU A 32 -5.02 -12.13 -13.62
CA LEU A 32 -4.27 -12.53 -14.82
C LEU A 32 -3.22 -11.49 -15.23
N ILE A 33 -3.57 -10.20 -15.20
CA ILE A 33 -2.63 -9.10 -15.46
C ILE A 33 -1.49 -9.14 -14.45
N SER A 34 -1.79 -9.33 -13.17
CA SER A 34 -0.79 -9.46 -12.11
C SER A 34 0.14 -10.66 -12.35
N LEU A 35 -0.41 -11.79 -12.77
CA LEU A 35 0.37 -12.98 -13.11
C LEU A 35 1.29 -12.72 -14.31
N LEU A 36 0.79 -12.11 -15.38
CA LEU A 36 1.56 -11.80 -16.56
C LEU A 36 2.68 -10.78 -16.27
N THR A 37 2.41 -9.78 -15.44
CA THR A 37 3.41 -8.76 -15.07
C THR A 37 4.49 -9.28 -14.12
N THR A 38 4.31 -10.48 -13.54
CA THR A 38 5.35 -11.12 -12.72
C THR A 38 6.66 -11.36 -13.51
N PHE A 39 6.56 -11.53 -14.81
CA PHE A 39 7.69 -11.72 -15.71
C PHE A 39 8.29 -10.41 -16.25
N LEU A 40 7.68 -9.27 -15.94
CA LEU A 40 8.16 -7.96 -16.37
C LEU A 40 9.05 -7.30 -15.29
N PRO A 41 9.88 -6.31 -15.64
CA PRO A 41 10.69 -5.55 -14.69
C PRO A 41 9.83 -4.80 -13.66
N PHE A 42 8.60 -4.43 -14.02
CA PHE A 42 7.61 -3.81 -13.14
C PHE A 42 6.47 -4.80 -12.89
N LYS A 43 6.09 -4.96 -11.62
CA LYS A 43 5.07 -5.91 -11.17
C LYS A 43 3.83 -5.17 -10.73
N LEU A 44 2.72 -5.41 -11.42
CA LEU A 44 1.39 -4.94 -10.99
C LEU A 44 0.77 -6.03 -10.13
N LEU A 45 0.62 -5.77 -8.83
CA LEU A 45 0.01 -6.71 -7.87
C LEU A 45 -1.40 -6.20 -7.53
N ALA A 46 -2.36 -6.50 -8.39
CA ALA A 46 -3.77 -6.15 -8.18
C ALA A 46 -4.65 -7.36 -8.48
N THR A 47 -4.93 -8.20 -7.49
CA THR A 47 -5.75 -9.41 -7.65
C THR A 47 -7.23 -9.17 -7.34
N GLY A 48 -7.58 -8.00 -6.84
CA GLY A 48 -8.93 -7.62 -6.46
C GLY A 48 -9.00 -6.15 -6.05
N TYR A 49 -10.16 -5.73 -5.64
CA TYR A 49 -10.41 -4.37 -5.13
C TYR A 49 -11.56 -4.38 -4.12
N VAL A 50 -11.64 -3.35 -3.30
CA VAL A 50 -12.80 -3.17 -2.42
C VAL A 50 -13.87 -2.36 -3.14
N ALA A 51 -15.00 -3.00 -3.44
CA ALA A 51 -16.19 -2.33 -3.93
C ALA A 51 -16.90 -1.65 -2.76
N ILE A 52 -17.14 -0.33 -2.89
CA ILE A 52 -17.87 0.45 -1.89
C ILE A 52 -19.22 0.81 -2.49
N ILE A 53 -20.29 0.41 -1.81
CA ILE A 53 -21.66 0.64 -2.26
C ILE A 53 -22.22 1.85 -1.50
N GLY A 54 -22.72 2.83 -2.26
CA GLY A 54 -23.32 4.05 -1.73
C GLY A 54 -22.80 5.31 -2.41
N ASN A 55 -23.39 6.45 -2.06
CA ASN A 55 -22.96 7.75 -2.57
C ASN A 55 -21.77 8.27 -1.74
N VAL A 56 -20.57 7.91 -2.15
CA VAL A 56 -19.32 8.27 -1.44
C VAL A 56 -18.84 9.63 -1.95
N GLY A 57 -18.99 10.66 -1.11
CA GLY A 57 -18.48 11.99 -1.41
C GLY A 57 -16.93 12.04 -1.51
N PRO A 58 -16.36 13.08 -2.15
CA PRO A 58 -14.91 13.20 -2.36
C PRO A 58 -14.07 13.09 -1.08
N ARG A 59 -14.58 13.64 0.04
CA ARG A 59 -13.90 13.60 1.34
C ARG A 59 -13.78 12.19 1.90
N ASP A 60 -14.86 11.41 1.83
CA ASP A 60 -14.86 10.04 2.32
C ASP A 60 -14.10 9.11 1.38
N SER A 61 -14.25 9.29 0.07
CA SER A 61 -13.46 8.59 -0.94
C SER A 61 -11.95 8.77 -0.72
N GLY A 62 -11.49 10.01 -0.52
CA GLY A 62 -10.09 10.29 -0.24
C GLY A 62 -9.58 9.69 1.07
N LYS A 63 -10.38 9.71 2.14
CA LYS A 63 -10.01 9.12 3.43
C LYS A 63 -9.95 7.59 3.39
N ILE A 64 -10.89 6.98 2.67
CA ILE A 64 -10.88 5.53 2.45
C ILE A 64 -9.67 5.16 1.60
N ALA A 65 -9.43 5.89 0.52
CA ALA A 65 -8.27 5.67 -0.36
C ALA A 65 -6.93 5.84 0.36
N ALA A 66 -6.82 6.74 1.33
CA ALA A 66 -5.60 6.91 2.12
C ALA A 66 -5.28 5.72 3.04
N ALA A 67 -6.26 4.88 3.38
CA ALA A 67 -6.10 3.81 4.36
C ALA A 67 -5.10 2.73 3.91
N GLY A 68 -5.19 2.27 2.66
CA GLY A 68 -4.29 1.27 2.09
C GLY A 68 -2.82 1.71 2.12
N PRO A 69 -2.48 2.83 1.44
CA PRO A 69 -1.12 3.34 1.46
C PRO A 69 -0.58 3.64 2.87
N THR A 70 -1.42 4.18 3.77
CA THR A 70 -1.01 4.40 5.17
C THR A 70 -0.64 3.09 5.85
N THR A 71 -1.40 2.03 5.65
CA THR A 71 -1.10 0.71 6.23
C THR A 71 0.20 0.14 5.68
N ASN A 72 0.45 0.26 4.38
CA ASN A 72 1.73 -0.17 3.79
C ASN A 72 2.91 0.65 4.34
N ILE A 73 2.77 1.98 4.52
CA ILE A 73 3.78 2.83 5.14
C ILE A 73 4.09 2.35 6.57
N LEU A 74 3.07 2.05 7.37
CA LEU A 74 3.26 1.55 8.74
C LEU A 74 3.96 0.19 8.77
N ILE A 75 3.57 -0.75 7.91
CA ILE A 75 4.24 -2.06 7.80
C ILE A 75 5.70 -1.88 7.39
N SER A 76 5.97 -1.04 6.41
CA SER A 76 7.33 -0.74 5.96
C SER A 76 8.18 -0.15 7.09
N LEU A 77 7.65 0.85 7.81
CA LEU A 77 8.33 1.51 8.92
C LEU A 77 8.65 0.53 10.06
N VAL A 78 7.68 -0.28 10.47
CA VAL A 78 7.86 -1.28 11.54
C VAL A 78 8.89 -2.33 11.12
N SER A 79 8.80 -2.83 9.89
CA SER A 79 9.74 -3.85 9.38
C SER A 79 11.17 -3.30 9.28
N LEU A 80 11.33 -2.05 8.83
CA LEU A 80 12.63 -1.39 8.74
C LEU A 80 13.23 -1.13 10.13
N SER A 81 12.41 -0.71 11.09
CA SER A 81 12.83 -0.51 12.47
C SER A 81 13.26 -1.83 13.12
N ALA A 82 12.50 -2.91 12.90
CA ALA A 82 12.85 -4.25 13.38
C ALA A 82 14.15 -4.76 12.72
N PHE A 83 14.30 -4.57 11.41
CA PHE A 83 15.54 -4.89 10.72
C PHE A 83 16.74 -4.17 11.36
N ARG A 84 16.66 -2.86 11.58
CA ARG A 84 17.73 -2.08 12.22
C ARG A 84 18.09 -2.58 13.61
N ALA A 85 17.08 -2.88 14.42
CA ALA A 85 17.28 -3.40 15.77
C ALA A 85 17.97 -4.77 15.77
N LEU A 86 17.53 -5.68 14.89
CA LEU A 86 18.05 -7.07 14.85
C LEU A 86 19.37 -7.18 14.10
N SER A 87 19.65 -6.35 13.10
CA SER A 87 20.90 -6.39 12.35
C SER A 87 22.12 -6.10 13.22
N SER A 88 21.95 -5.30 14.27
CA SER A 88 23.00 -5.00 15.26
C SER A 88 23.41 -6.22 16.09
N PHE A 89 22.54 -7.22 16.22
CA PHE A 89 22.79 -8.42 17.06
C PHE A 89 23.09 -9.67 16.22
N TYR A 90 22.47 -9.83 15.07
CA TYR A 90 22.49 -11.10 14.31
C TYR A 90 23.16 -10.99 12.92
N GLY A 91 23.64 -9.80 12.54
CA GLY A 91 24.22 -9.58 11.23
C GLY A 91 23.27 -9.92 10.08
N TYR A 92 23.82 -10.44 8.98
CA TYR A 92 23.00 -10.90 7.84
C TYR A 92 22.38 -12.28 8.15
N SER A 93 21.07 -12.28 8.40
CA SER A 93 20.28 -13.49 8.65
C SER A 93 19.06 -13.54 7.72
N ILE A 94 18.45 -14.72 7.59
CA ILE A 94 17.23 -14.90 6.80
C ILE A 94 16.10 -14.03 7.32
N VAL A 95 16.04 -13.79 8.64
CA VAL A 95 15.05 -12.91 9.29
C VAL A 95 15.27 -11.46 8.85
N ASN A 96 16.52 -11.01 8.84
CA ASN A 96 16.88 -9.65 8.42
C ASN A 96 16.55 -9.42 6.93
N THR A 97 16.87 -10.40 6.08
CA THR A 97 16.53 -10.35 4.65
C THR A 97 15.01 -10.31 4.45
N PHE A 98 14.25 -11.10 5.22
CA PHE A 98 12.79 -11.09 5.20
C PHE A 98 12.22 -9.73 5.61
N LEU A 99 12.69 -9.17 6.73
CA LEU A 99 12.22 -7.86 7.22
C LEU A 99 12.50 -6.74 6.21
N LEU A 100 13.69 -6.72 5.63
CA LEU A 100 14.05 -5.74 4.61
C LEU A 100 13.20 -5.89 3.36
N THR A 101 12.94 -7.13 2.92
CA THR A 101 12.05 -7.40 1.78
C THR A 101 10.62 -6.94 2.07
N VAL A 102 10.10 -7.19 3.26
CA VAL A 102 8.76 -6.72 3.68
C VAL A 102 8.72 -5.19 3.68
N ALA A 103 9.74 -4.53 4.21
CA ALA A 103 9.83 -3.08 4.22
C ALA A 103 9.82 -2.50 2.80
N TYR A 104 10.69 -3.01 1.93
CA TYR A 104 10.81 -2.59 0.54
C TYR A 104 9.50 -2.76 -0.23
N VAL A 105 8.91 -3.97 -0.18
CA VAL A 105 7.68 -4.26 -0.94
C VAL A 105 6.52 -3.37 -0.49
N ASN A 106 6.39 -3.12 0.82
CA ASN A 106 5.31 -2.27 1.32
C ASN A 106 5.56 -0.78 1.01
N ALA A 107 6.80 -0.29 1.07
CA ALA A 107 7.13 1.07 0.63
C ALA A 107 6.83 1.26 -0.86
N TYR A 108 7.18 0.27 -1.69
CA TYR A 108 6.89 0.28 -3.12
C TYR A 108 5.38 0.29 -3.41
N LEU A 109 4.60 -0.58 -2.74
CA LEU A 109 3.14 -0.61 -2.87
C LEU A 109 2.50 0.72 -2.47
N ALA A 110 2.96 1.32 -1.37
CA ALA A 110 2.49 2.62 -0.92
C ALA A 110 2.78 3.71 -1.97
N LEU A 111 4.02 3.80 -2.45
CA LEU A 111 4.43 4.79 -3.45
C LEU A 111 3.64 4.62 -4.75
N PHE A 112 3.53 3.39 -5.25
CA PHE A 112 2.81 3.09 -6.48
C PHE A 112 1.34 3.53 -6.38
N ASN A 113 0.66 3.18 -5.28
CA ASN A 113 -0.72 3.57 -5.06
C ASN A 113 -0.90 5.07 -4.80
N MET A 114 0.13 5.79 -4.38
CA MET A 114 0.09 7.24 -4.19
C MET A 114 0.36 8.05 -5.47
N LEU A 115 0.62 7.40 -6.62
CA LEU A 115 0.67 8.11 -7.89
C LEU A 115 -0.70 8.77 -8.20
N PRO A 116 -0.71 10.03 -8.67
CA PRO A 116 -1.95 10.79 -8.90
C PRO A 116 -2.64 10.41 -10.23
N ILE A 117 -2.74 9.12 -10.50
CA ILE A 117 -3.24 8.56 -11.76
C ILE A 117 -4.44 7.65 -11.45
N PRO A 118 -5.66 7.93 -11.97
CA PRO A 118 -6.77 6.98 -11.85
C PRO A 118 -6.42 5.63 -12.49
N PRO A 119 -6.81 4.51 -11.92
CA PRO A 119 -7.71 4.33 -10.76
C PRO A 119 -7.01 4.26 -9.39
N LEU A 120 -5.72 4.59 -9.29
CA LEU A 120 -4.92 4.48 -8.07
C LEU A 120 -5.43 5.39 -6.95
N ASP A 121 -5.14 5.02 -5.70
CA ASP A 121 -5.61 5.73 -4.50
C ASP A 121 -5.14 7.17 -4.44
N GLY A 122 -3.92 7.43 -4.91
CA GLY A 122 -3.30 8.76 -4.94
C GLY A 122 -4.17 9.80 -5.63
N SER A 123 -4.89 9.43 -6.70
CA SER A 123 -5.81 10.33 -7.39
C SER A 123 -6.98 10.77 -6.50
N LYS A 124 -7.54 9.84 -5.71
CA LYS A 124 -8.65 10.11 -4.78
C LYS A 124 -8.18 10.91 -3.57
N VAL A 125 -6.98 10.57 -3.04
CA VAL A 125 -6.38 11.30 -1.91
C VAL A 125 -6.03 12.73 -2.31
N LEU A 126 -5.46 12.93 -3.49
CA LEU A 126 -5.15 14.25 -4.04
C LEU A 126 -6.41 15.09 -4.24
N GLY A 127 -7.47 14.50 -4.80
CA GLY A 127 -8.77 15.14 -4.98
C GLY A 127 -9.45 15.53 -3.66
N TRP A 128 -9.13 14.84 -2.56
CA TRP A 128 -9.59 15.22 -1.23
C TRP A 128 -8.69 16.26 -0.56
N SER A 129 -7.35 16.05 -0.56
CA SER A 129 -6.39 16.89 0.15
C SER A 129 -4.98 16.73 -0.40
N MET A 130 -4.50 17.77 -1.08
CA MET A 130 -3.11 17.84 -1.56
C MET A 130 -2.10 17.67 -0.41
N LYS A 131 -2.38 18.24 0.78
CA LYS A 131 -1.50 18.15 1.95
C LYS A 131 -1.32 16.70 2.40
N ASN A 132 -2.42 15.96 2.56
CA ASN A 132 -2.38 14.56 2.98
C ASN A 132 -1.75 13.69 1.90
N TRP A 133 -2.04 13.95 0.64
CA TRP A 133 -1.41 13.27 -0.48
C TRP A 133 0.11 13.45 -0.45
N ALA A 134 0.59 14.69 -0.30
CA ALA A 134 2.01 14.99 -0.27
C ALA A 134 2.73 14.30 0.90
N TYR A 135 2.13 14.27 2.09
CA TYR A 135 2.71 13.57 3.24
C TYR A 135 2.87 12.06 2.99
N LEU A 136 1.82 11.40 2.48
CA LEU A 136 1.87 9.97 2.20
C LEU A 136 2.84 9.65 1.06
N PHE A 137 2.85 10.47 0.01
CA PHE A 137 3.76 10.31 -1.11
C PHE A 137 5.23 10.44 -0.68
N ILE A 138 5.57 11.52 0.04
CA ILE A 138 6.94 11.77 0.53
C ILE A 138 7.37 10.67 1.50
N ALA A 139 6.50 10.26 2.43
CA ALA A 139 6.80 9.17 3.36
C ALA A 139 7.10 7.86 2.62
N SER A 140 6.34 7.54 1.57
CA SER A 140 6.57 6.35 0.75
C SER A 140 7.91 6.40 0.01
N VAL A 141 8.26 7.57 -0.55
CA VAL A 141 9.56 7.79 -1.22
C VAL A 141 10.71 7.60 -0.22
N ILE A 142 10.64 8.23 0.95
CA ILE A 142 11.68 8.13 1.97
C ILE A 142 11.87 6.66 2.40
N LEU A 143 10.79 5.94 2.71
CA LEU A 143 10.87 4.54 3.14
C LEU A 143 11.41 3.64 2.04
N LEU A 144 11.05 3.88 0.78
CA LEU A 144 11.60 3.13 -0.35
C LEU A 144 13.10 3.35 -0.49
N ILE A 145 13.56 4.61 -0.44
CA ILE A 145 14.99 4.95 -0.47
C ILE A 145 15.73 4.28 0.69
N LEU A 146 15.22 4.41 1.92
CA LEU A 146 15.83 3.80 3.09
C LEU A 146 15.89 2.26 2.97
N SER A 147 14.89 1.62 2.40
CA SER A 147 14.88 0.16 2.24
C SER A 147 15.82 -0.36 1.14
N VAL A 148 16.28 0.50 0.24
CA VAL A 148 17.23 0.16 -0.83
C VAL A 148 18.67 0.39 -0.41
N TYR A 149 18.94 1.44 0.39
CA TYR A 149 20.31 1.88 0.72
C TYR A 149 20.78 1.45 2.12
N ILE A 150 20.00 0.66 2.83
CA ILE A 150 20.37 0.06 4.12
C ILE A 150 20.79 -1.39 3.93
#